data_815929690b1957799030b5a06e9a644c
#
_entry.id   815929690b1957799030b5a06e9a644c
#
_cell.length_a   1.000
_cell.length_b   1.000
_cell.length_c   1.000
_cell.angle_alpha   90.00
_cell.angle_beta   90.00
_cell.angle_gamma   90.00
#
_symmetry.space_group_name_H-M   'P 1'
#
loop_
_entity.id
_entity.type
_entity.pdbx_description
1 polymer ?
#
loop_
_entity_poly.entity_id
_entity_poly.type
_entity_poly.pdbx_seq_one_letter_code
_entity_poly.pdbx_strand_id
1 'polypeptide(L)'
;DLVQEHGSNVWFERELADLWAAVKPADWDGAEAVGKSTDTLDVWIDSGSSSRSVLMQRSELGRPDAEAGTPDAWQADYYLEGSDQHRGWFQSSLLLSLAANGVAPYRNVLTHGFMVDADREKISKSKQDGGYAKPQTAEAYVGNYGADIVRLWVASQDFRNDITVSEERIKKVAEAYRGIRNALRYQLSNLYDFDPAQHAVADEELTGLDRWILDAFARLDTDVRAAFDACEFHAAYQRITQFVSVELSAVYH
;
A
#
# COMPACT_ATOMS: atom_id res chain seq x y z
N ASP A 1 21.89 -19.31 17.53
CA ASP A 1 22.37 -19.20 18.30
C ASP A 1 23.15 -18.21 19.14
N LEU A 2 24.48 -17.98 19.03
CA LEU A 2 25.20 -17.07 19.94
C LEU A 2 24.57 -15.66 20.06
N VAL A 3 24.24 -15.07 18.92
CA VAL A 3 23.60 -13.73 18.86
C VAL A 3 22.15 -13.78 19.35
N GLN A 4 21.46 -14.85 19.11
CA GLN A 4 20.08 -15.05 19.59
C GLN A 4 20.01 -15.14 21.10
N GLU A 5 21.03 -15.78 21.73
CA GLU A 5 21.10 -15.97 23.18
C GLU A 5 21.61 -14.71 23.91
N HIS A 6 22.62 -14.05 23.36
CA HIS A 6 23.35 -12.98 24.05
C HIS A 6 23.18 -11.58 23.43
N GLY A 7 22.45 -11.45 22.32
CA GLY A 7 22.36 -10.21 21.56
C GLY A 7 23.60 -9.96 20.69
N SER A 8 23.47 -9.00 19.75
CA SER A 8 24.55 -8.70 18.79
C SER A 8 25.82 -8.11 19.41
N ASN A 9 25.72 -7.51 20.60
CA ASN A 9 26.86 -6.93 21.30
C ASN A 9 27.93 -8.00 21.68
N VAL A 10 27.52 -9.24 21.82
CA VAL A 10 28.46 -10.36 22.11
C VAL A 10 29.63 -10.43 21.14
N TRP A 11 29.41 -10.02 19.86
CA TRP A 11 30.46 -9.98 18.86
C TRP A 11 31.55 -8.97 19.18
N PHE A 12 31.21 -7.86 19.80
CA PHE A 12 32.12 -6.78 20.13
C PHE A 12 32.77 -6.98 21.51
N GLU A 13 32.06 -7.56 22.45
CA GLU A 13 32.43 -7.69 23.85
C GLU A 13 33.35 -8.90 24.13
N ARG A 14 33.17 -10.01 23.39
CA ARG A 14 33.98 -11.24 23.62
C ARG A 14 35.28 -11.20 22.83
N GLU A 15 36.30 -11.86 23.41
CA GLU A 15 37.57 -12.05 22.75
C GLU A 15 37.45 -13.00 21.55
N LEU A 16 38.38 -12.90 20.59
CA LEU A 16 38.39 -13.70 19.36
C LEU A 16 38.37 -15.21 19.65
N ALA A 17 39.17 -15.67 20.59
CA ALA A 17 39.27 -17.10 20.92
C ALA A 17 37.92 -17.67 21.40
N ASP A 18 37.21 -16.93 22.25
CA ASP A 18 35.92 -17.35 22.80
C ASP A 18 34.83 -17.36 21.73
N LEU A 19 34.82 -16.34 20.86
CA LEU A 19 33.90 -16.28 19.73
C LEU A 19 34.17 -17.41 18.75
N TRP A 20 35.45 -17.64 18.40
CA TRP A 20 35.80 -18.68 17.44
C TRP A 20 35.42 -20.05 17.96
N ALA A 21 35.72 -20.35 19.25
CA ALA A 21 35.31 -21.59 19.88
C ALA A 21 33.78 -21.82 19.86
N ALA A 22 32.99 -20.73 19.96
CA ALA A 22 31.53 -20.81 19.97
C ALA A 22 30.90 -20.96 18.58
N VAL A 23 31.55 -20.43 17.50
CA VAL A 23 30.97 -20.41 16.15
C VAL A 23 31.67 -21.32 15.15
N LYS A 24 32.85 -21.88 15.52
CA LYS A 24 33.59 -22.78 14.65
C LYS A 24 32.75 -24.01 14.30
N PRO A 25 32.54 -24.32 13.00
CA PRO A 25 31.87 -25.56 12.61
C PRO A 25 32.60 -26.79 13.12
N ALA A 26 31.85 -27.83 13.49
CA ALA A 26 32.45 -29.07 14.05
C ALA A 26 33.32 -29.80 13.04
N ASP A 27 33.09 -29.65 11.77
CA ASP A 27 33.80 -30.24 10.63
C ASP A 27 34.84 -29.29 10.02
N TRP A 28 35.19 -28.18 10.71
CA TRP A 28 36.14 -27.21 10.18
C TRP A 28 37.57 -27.79 10.19
N ASP A 29 38.14 -27.87 9.00
CA ASP A 29 39.51 -28.36 8.77
C ASP A 29 40.50 -27.28 8.28
N GLY A 30 39.98 -26.01 8.18
CA GLY A 30 40.79 -24.88 7.75
C GLY A 30 41.63 -24.23 8.86
N ALA A 31 42.22 -23.09 8.53
CA ALA A 31 42.99 -22.31 9.49
C ALA A 31 42.11 -21.72 10.61
N GLU A 32 42.72 -21.57 11.79
CA GLU A 32 42.07 -20.88 12.93
C GLU A 32 41.84 -19.40 12.60
N ALA A 33 40.81 -18.80 13.21
CA ALA A 33 40.50 -17.39 13.02
C ALA A 33 41.66 -16.52 13.56
N VAL A 34 42.14 -15.61 12.74
CA VAL A 34 43.26 -14.70 13.06
C VAL A 34 42.78 -13.30 13.46
N GLY A 35 41.49 -13.01 13.30
CA GLY A 35 40.89 -11.74 13.66
C GLY A 35 39.37 -11.77 13.50
N LYS A 36 38.69 -10.78 14.07
CA LYS A 36 37.27 -10.50 13.84
C LYS A 36 37.11 -9.14 13.18
N SER A 37 36.29 -9.07 12.14
CA SER A 37 35.89 -7.76 11.56
C SER A 37 34.83 -7.10 12.44
N THR A 38 34.92 -5.79 12.55
CA THR A 38 33.88 -4.95 13.15
C THR A 38 32.94 -4.33 12.11
N ASP A 39 33.18 -4.63 10.82
CA ASP A 39 32.31 -4.22 9.76
C ASP A 39 30.95 -4.94 9.87
N THR A 40 29.89 -4.20 9.67
CA THR A 40 28.54 -4.75 9.55
C THR A 40 28.15 -4.83 8.10
N LEU A 41 27.32 -5.80 7.76
CA LEU A 41 26.69 -5.80 6.44
C LEU A 41 25.84 -4.55 6.27
N ASP A 42 25.80 -4.05 5.04
CA ASP A 42 24.91 -2.95 4.68
C ASP A 42 23.47 -3.35 4.98
N VAL A 43 22.73 -2.47 5.67
CA VAL A 43 21.33 -2.70 6.05
C VAL A 43 20.40 -2.98 4.85
N TRP A 44 20.78 -2.57 3.66
CA TRP A 44 20.06 -2.89 2.44
C TRP A 44 20.07 -4.38 2.08
N ILE A 45 21.03 -5.17 2.62
CA ILE A 45 21.03 -6.62 2.48
C ILE A 45 19.84 -7.21 3.25
N ASP A 46 19.56 -6.73 4.46
CA ASP A 46 18.45 -7.20 5.29
C ASP A 46 17.11 -6.91 4.60
N SER A 47 16.86 -5.65 4.23
CA SER A 47 15.63 -5.25 3.54
C SER A 47 15.52 -5.85 2.15
N GLY A 48 16.63 -5.95 1.41
CA GLY A 48 16.67 -6.53 0.07
C GLY A 48 16.40 -8.03 0.04
N SER A 49 16.68 -8.75 1.15
CA SER A 49 16.41 -10.20 1.28
C SER A 49 15.00 -10.53 1.80
N SER A 50 14.13 -9.53 1.97
CA SER A 50 12.77 -9.72 2.55
C SER A 50 11.91 -10.74 1.80
N SER A 51 12.05 -10.87 0.48
CA SER A 51 11.35 -11.92 -0.28
C SER A 51 11.73 -13.32 0.17
N ARG A 52 13.01 -13.55 0.49
CA ARG A 52 13.53 -14.83 0.94
C ARG A 52 13.23 -15.11 2.42
N SER A 53 13.34 -14.09 3.26
CA SER A 53 13.12 -14.21 4.71
C SER A 53 11.65 -14.20 5.11
N VAL A 54 10.76 -13.67 4.26
CA VAL A 54 9.33 -13.55 4.56
C VAL A 54 8.49 -14.35 3.56
N LEU A 55 8.45 -13.94 2.29
CA LEU A 55 7.49 -14.52 1.32
C LEU A 55 7.74 -16.00 1.05
N MET A 56 9.00 -16.41 0.94
CA MET A 56 9.35 -17.83 0.73
C MET A 56 9.21 -18.69 1.99
N GLN A 57 9.13 -18.08 3.17
CA GLN A 57 9.02 -18.81 4.46
C GLN A 57 7.59 -18.91 4.95
N ARG A 58 6.68 -18.10 4.41
CA ARG A 58 5.30 -17.94 4.90
C ARG A 58 4.32 -18.32 3.79
N SER A 59 3.97 -19.61 3.75
CA SER A 59 3.05 -20.14 2.72
C SER A 59 1.69 -19.45 2.68
N GLU A 60 1.22 -18.91 3.81
CA GLU A 60 -0.03 -18.15 3.90
C GLU A 60 0.00 -16.82 3.15
N LEU A 61 1.20 -16.33 2.78
CA LEU A 61 1.38 -15.13 1.96
C LEU A 61 1.56 -15.48 0.46
N GLY A 62 1.70 -16.76 0.16
CA GLY A 62 1.79 -17.26 -1.21
C GLY A 62 0.45 -17.25 -1.94
N ARG A 63 0.50 -17.50 -3.24
CA ARG A 63 -0.72 -17.66 -4.04
C ARG A 63 -1.25 -19.07 -3.91
N PRO A 64 -2.55 -19.23 -3.58
CA PRO A 64 -3.15 -20.55 -3.35
C PRO A 64 -3.05 -21.50 -4.55
N ASP A 65 -3.11 -20.93 -5.76
CA ASP A 65 -3.16 -21.70 -7.02
C ASP A 65 -1.80 -21.87 -7.70
N ALA A 66 -0.73 -21.33 -7.09
CA ALA A 66 0.61 -21.43 -7.66
C ALA A 66 1.29 -22.73 -7.27
N GLU A 67 2.05 -23.31 -8.21
CA GLU A 67 2.86 -24.49 -7.95
C GLU A 67 3.96 -24.17 -6.94
N ALA A 68 4.04 -24.94 -5.86
CA ALA A 68 5.01 -24.74 -4.79
C ALA A 68 6.44 -24.76 -5.33
N GLY A 69 7.26 -23.80 -4.90
CA GLY A 69 8.66 -23.66 -5.34
C GLY A 69 8.85 -22.87 -6.63
N THR A 70 7.78 -22.53 -7.33
CA THR A 70 7.88 -21.64 -8.50
C THR A 70 7.90 -20.16 -8.06
N PRO A 71 8.44 -19.24 -8.88
CA PRO A 71 8.38 -17.82 -8.62
C PRO A 71 6.97 -17.31 -8.34
N ASP A 72 5.98 -17.84 -9.05
CA ASP A 72 4.57 -17.48 -8.88
C ASP A 72 4.04 -17.71 -7.47
N ALA A 73 4.60 -18.67 -6.74
CA ALA A 73 4.17 -18.97 -5.38
C ALA A 73 4.59 -17.93 -4.33
N TRP A 74 5.67 -17.15 -4.60
CA TRP A 74 6.26 -16.25 -3.60
C TRP A 74 6.52 -14.83 -4.08
N GLN A 75 6.49 -14.54 -5.38
CA GLN A 75 6.66 -13.17 -5.85
C GLN A 75 5.57 -12.27 -5.30
N ALA A 76 5.95 -11.10 -4.79
CA ALA A 76 4.99 -10.07 -4.42
C ALA A 76 4.21 -9.58 -5.65
N ASP A 77 2.91 -9.31 -5.50
CA ASP A 77 2.13 -8.70 -6.58
C ASP A 77 2.59 -7.30 -6.87
N TYR A 78 2.86 -6.51 -5.82
CA TYR A 78 3.32 -5.13 -5.89
C TYR A 78 4.41 -4.83 -4.87
N TYR A 79 5.43 -4.11 -5.31
CA TYR A 79 6.34 -3.35 -4.47
C TYR A 79 5.96 -1.87 -4.55
N LEU A 80 5.75 -1.24 -3.39
CA LEU A 80 5.15 0.09 -3.27
C LEU A 80 6.05 0.95 -2.40
N GLU A 81 6.71 1.94 -3.00
CA GLU A 81 7.54 2.92 -2.29
C GLU A 81 7.78 4.18 -3.12
N GLY A 82 8.47 5.14 -2.51
CA GLY A 82 8.90 6.37 -3.18
C GLY A 82 9.99 6.16 -4.21
N SER A 83 10.19 7.15 -5.06
CA SER A 83 11.18 7.13 -6.14
C SER A 83 12.64 7.01 -5.65
N ASP A 84 12.94 7.36 -4.41
CA ASP A 84 14.25 7.17 -3.78
C ASP A 84 14.63 5.69 -3.63
N GLN A 85 13.65 4.77 -3.59
CA GLN A 85 13.89 3.34 -3.47
C GLN A 85 14.41 2.69 -4.76
N HIS A 86 14.46 3.39 -5.88
CA HIS A 86 15.20 2.95 -7.07
C HIS A 86 16.71 2.83 -6.81
N ARG A 87 17.23 3.52 -5.79
CA ARG A 87 18.62 3.38 -5.29
C ARG A 87 18.66 2.81 -3.86
N GLY A 88 17.64 2.11 -3.44
CA GLY A 88 17.51 1.52 -2.12
C GLY A 88 16.89 0.13 -2.21
N TRP A 89 15.75 -0.04 -1.57
CA TRP A 89 15.09 -1.34 -1.43
C TRP A 89 14.71 -2.00 -2.77
N PHE A 90 14.22 -1.25 -3.76
CA PHE A 90 13.90 -1.84 -5.07
C PHE A 90 15.14 -2.42 -5.73
N GLN A 91 16.27 -1.69 -5.69
CA GLN A 91 17.52 -2.13 -6.28
C GLN A 91 18.11 -3.34 -5.55
N SER A 92 18.23 -3.28 -4.23
CA SER A 92 18.82 -4.37 -3.44
C SER A 92 17.97 -5.63 -3.52
N SER A 93 16.64 -5.53 -3.45
CA SER A 93 15.73 -6.66 -3.60
C SER A 93 15.85 -7.31 -4.97
N LEU A 94 15.90 -6.51 -6.03
CA LEU A 94 16.02 -7.03 -7.40
C LEU A 94 17.34 -7.77 -7.58
N LEU A 95 18.47 -7.15 -7.21
CA LEU A 95 19.79 -7.74 -7.41
C LEU A 95 20.00 -9.00 -6.59
N LEU A 96 19.58 -9.01 -5.32
CA LEU A 96 19.68 -10.20 -4.46
C LEU A 96 18.80 -11.34 -4.96
N SER A 97 17.57 -11.04 -5.41
CA SER A 97 16.69 -12.07 -5.94
C SER A 97 17.16 -12.61 -7.29
N LEU A 98 17.65 -11.75 -8.18
CA LEU A 98 18.24 -12.21 -9.44
C LEU A 98 19.45 -13.10 -9.22
N ALA A 99 20.33 -12.74 -8.30
CA ALA A 99 21.51 -13.53 -7.97
C ALA A 99 21.17 -14.89 -7.33
N ALA A 100 20.16 -14.93 -6.46
CA ALA A 100 19.81 -16.13 -5.71
C ALA A 100 18.76 -17.02 -6.39
N ASN A 101 17.82 -16.44 -7.13
CA ASN A 101 16.64 -17.12 -7.66
C ASN A 101 16.46 -16.97 -9.18
N GLY A 102 17.25 -16.15 -9.85
CA GLY A 102 17.17 -15.90 -11.30
C GLY A 102 15.98 -15.04 -11.76
N VAL A 103 15.15 -14.55 -10.83
CA VAL A 103 13.94 -13.77 -11.14
C VAL A 103 13.78 -12.59 -10.18
N ALA A 104 12.99 -11.58 -10.60
CA ALA A 104 12.64 -10.47 -9.73
C ALA A 104 11.77 -10.95 -8.53
N PRO A 105 11.86 -10.31 -7.36
CA PRO A 105 11.04 -10.69 -6.20
C PRO A 105 9.61 -10.14 -6.25
N TYR A 106 9.25 -9.45 -7.30
CA TYR A 106 7.96 -8.79 -7.49
C TYR A 106 7.50 -8.90 -8.96
N ARG A 107 6.21 -8.74 -9.17
CA ARG A 107 5.60 -8.66 -10.52
C ARG A 107 5.46 -7.24 -10.99
N ASN A 108 5.08 -6.34 -10.10
CA ASN A 108 4.86 -4.93 -10.40
C ASN A 108 5.56 -4.04 -9.38
N VAL A 109 5.99 -2.87 -9.84
CA VAL A 109 6.51 -1.79 -8.98
C VAL A 109 5.61 -0.57 -9.15
N LEU A 110 5.07 -0.08 -8.05
CA LEU A 110 4.36 1.19 -7.98
C LEU A 110 5.25 2.20 -7.27
N THR A 111 5.67 3.23 -7.99
CA THR A 111 6.48 4.31 -7.45
C THR A 111 5.60 5.51 -7.18
N HIS A 112 5.63 6.02 -5.95
CA HIS A 112 4.89 7.22 -5.57
C HIS A 112 5.81 8.41 -5.34
N GLY A 113 5.24 9.62 -5.43
CA GLY A 113 5.86 10.87 -5.03
C GLY A 113 5.89 11.03 -3.50
N PHE A 114 6.29 12.21 -3.04
CA PHE A 114 6.41 12.51 -1.63
C PHE A 114 5.26 13.38 -1.13
N MET A 115 5.00 13.30 0.16
CA MET A 115 4.16 14.26 0.84
C MET A 115 4.98 15.52 1.12
N VAL A 116 4.46 16.64 0.67
CA VAL A 116 5.09 17.96 0.81
C VAL A 116 4.15 18.89 1.56
N ASP A 117 4.73 19.90 2.21
CA ASP A 117 3.98 20.95 2.87
C ASP A 117 3.44 21.99 1.86
N ALA A 118 2.84 23.08 2.39
CA ALA A 118 2.29 24.13 1.55
C ALA A 118 3.36 24.85 0.69
N ASP A 119 4.61 24.86 1.14
CA ASP A 119 5.74 25.46 0.45
C ASP A 119 6.45 24.47 -0.48
N ARG A 120 5.88 23.27 -0.66
CA ARG A 120 6.43 22.15 -1.43
C ARG A 120 7.76 21.61 -0.91
N GLU A 121 8.04 21.79 0.36
CA GLU A 121 9.17 21.14 1.02
C GLU A 121 8.77 19.75 1.53
N LYS A 122 9.68 18.77 1.35
CA LYS A 122 9.46 17.40 1.85
C LYS A 122 9.27 17.40 3.36
N ILE A 123 8.14 16.88 3.82
CA ILE A 123 7.85 16.71 5.24
C ILE A 123 8.79 15.64 5.79
N SER A 124 9.79 16.04 6.60
CA SER A 124 10.72 15.11 7.22
C SER A 124 10.61 15.15 8.75
N LYS A 125 10.86 14.00 9.39
CA LYS A 125 10.85 13.89 10.87
C LYS A 125 11.86 14.82 11.56
N SER A 126 12.97 15.16 10.90
CA SER A 126 14.05 15.98 11.44
C SER A 126 13.82 17.49 11.39
N LYS A 127 12.88 17.98 10.58
CA LYS A 127 12.55 19.42 10.45
C LYS A 127 11.40 19.88 11.36
N GLN A 128 11.04 19.11 12.36
CA GLN A 128 9.83 19.34 13.16
C GLN A 128 9.93 20.50 14.18
N ASP A 129 11.07 21.18 14.32
CA ASP A 129 11.28 22.19 15.37
C ASP A 129 11.16 23.67 14.92
N GLY A 130 10.80 23.93 13.70
CA GLY A 130 10.75 25.28 13.13
C GLY A 130 9.34 25.80 12.88
N GLY A 131 8.60 26.22 13.91
CA GLY A 131 7.51 27.24 13.86
C GLY A 131 6.39 27.15 12.81
N TYR A 132 6.41 26.21 11.89
CA TYR A 132 5.36 26.00 10.88
C TYR A 132 4.19 25.21 11.46
N ALA A 133 2.97 25.53 11.02
CA ALA A 133 1.80 24.68 11.28
C ALA A 133 2.03 23.31 10.64
N LYS A 134 2.48 22.34 11.46
CA LYS A 134 2.79 20.97 11.00
C LYS A 134 1.54 20.32 10.43
N PRO A 135 1.64 19.58 9.31
CA PRO A 135 0.58 18.65 8.97
C PRO A 135 0.34 17.73 10.17
N GLN A 136 -0.92 17.58 10.53
CA GLN A 136 -1.29 16.71 11.63
C GLN A 136 -0.87 15.27 11.33
N THR A 137 -0.65 14.46 12.36
CA THR A 137 -0.38 13.03 12.17
C THR A 137 -1.61 12.33 11.58
N ALA A 138 -1.41 11.14 11.01
CA ALA A 138 -2.52 10.33 10.51
C ALA A 138 -3.57 10.08 11.59
N GLU A 139 -3.13 9.83 12.84
CA GLU A 139 -4.01 9.64 13.99
C GLU A 139 -4.88 10.88 14.28
N ALA A 140 -4.29 12.07 14.17
CA ALA A 140 -5.03 13.32 14.38
C ALA A 140 -6.10 13.52 13.28
N TYR A 141 -5.78 13.23 12.03
CA TYR A 141 -6.76 13.28 10.94
C TYR A 141 -7.84 12.19 11.09
N VAL A 142 -7.48 10.99 11.48
CA VAL A 142 -8.45 9.93 11.79
C VAL A 142 -9.36 10.33 12.96
N GLY A 143 -8.82 10.94 14.01
CA GLY A 143 -9.60 11.44 15.13
C GLY A 143 -10.60 12.53 14.74
N ASN A 144 -10.20 13.44 13.83
CA ASN A 144 -11.03 14.58 13.43
C ASN A 144 -12.05 14.26 12.33
N TYR A 145 -11.69 13.38 11.39
CA TYR A 145 -12.48 13.14 10.17
C TYR A 145 -12.96 11.70 10.03
N GLY A 146 -12.35 10.75 10.74
CA GLY A 146 -12.58 9.33 10.59
C GLY A 146 -11.64 8.67 9.56
N ALA A 147 -11.41 7.37 9.74
CA ALA A 147 -10.48 6.59 8.91
C ALA A 147 -10.90 6.54 7.43
N ASP A 148 -12.19 6.47 7.14
CA ASP A 148 -12.69 6.40 5.77
C ASP A 148 -12.36 7.65 4.96
N ILE A 149 -12.44 8.83 5.58
CA ILE A 149 -12.11 10.09 4.91
C ILE A 149 -10.61 10.17 4.63
N VAL A 150 -9.77 9.73 5.57
CA VAL A 150 -8.31 9.69 5.36
C VAL A 150 -7.95 8.72 4.23
N ARG A 151 -8.54 7.52 4.22
CA ARG A 151 -8.34 6.54 3.13
C ARG A 151 -8.83 7.07 1.78
N LEU A 152 -10.00 7.71 1.76
CA LEU A 152 -10.57 8.28 0.55
C LEU A 152 -9.72 9.45 0.04
N TRP A 153 -9.16 10.28 0.97
CA TRP A 153 -8.24 11.34 0.59
C TRP A 153 -6.99 10.77 -0.09
N VAL A 154 -6.39 9.72 0.45
CA VAL A 154 -5.24 9.04 -0.16
C VAL A 154 -5.60 8.54 -1.56
N ALA A 155 -6.72 7.83 -1.71
CA ALA A 155 -7.18 7.31 -2.99
C ALA A 155 -7.54 8.40 -4.00
N SER A 156 -7.92 9.60 -3.55
CA SER A 156 -8.28 10.73 -4.41
C SER A 156 -7.08 11.45 -5.04
N GLN A 157 -5.86 11.12 -4.59
CA GLN A 157 -4.64 11.77 -5.09
C GLN A 157 -4.01 10.95 -6.23
N ASP A 158 -3.43 11.62 -7.22
CA ASP A 158 -2.53 10.95 -8.16
C ASP A 158 -1.17 10.73 -7.48
N PHE A 159 -0.99 9.56 -6.91
CA PHE A 159 0.19 9.20 -6.12
C PHE A 159 1.53 9.27 -6.89
N ARG A 160 1.49 9.32 -8.23
CA ARG A 160 2.70 9.44 -9.06
C ARG A 160 3.38 10.81 -8.93
N ASN A 161 2.67 11.78 -8.37
CA ASN A 161 3.16 13.15 -8.14
C ASN A 161 3.38 13.41 -6.65
N ASP A 162 4.16 14.46 -6.35
CA ASP A 162 4.25 14.97 -4.98
C ASP A 162 2.90 15.57 -4.54
N ILE A 163 2.48 15.23 -3.34
CA ILE A 163 1.16 15.55 -2.81
C ILE A 163 1.28 16.58 -1.69
N THR A 164 0.67 17.75 -1.88
CA THR A 164 0.56 18.74 -0.82
C THR A 164 -0.54 18.34 0.16
N VAL A 165 -0.17 18.17 1.43
CA VAL A 165 -1.11 17.91 2.52
C VAL A 165 -1.65 19.25 3.05
N SER A 166 -2.98 19.40 2.99
CA SER A 166 -3.65 20.53 3.63
C SER A 166 -5.01 20.11 4.20
N GLU A 167 -5.38 20.75 5.31
CA GLU A 167 -6.68 20.49 5.95
C GLU A 167 -7.85 20.83 5.01
N GLU A 168 -7.70 21.86 4.17
CA GLU A 168 -8.71 22.24 3.21
C GLU A 168 -9.01 21.12 2.19
N ARG A 169 -7.97 20.44 1.71
CA ARG A 169 -8.12 19.31 0.78
C ARG A 169 -8.84 18.14 1.43
N ILE A 170 -8.53 17.85 2.69
CA ILE A 170 -9.22 16.78 3.44
C ILE A 170 -10.69 17.15 3.68
N LYS A 171 -10.99 18.40 4.01
CA LYS A 171 -12.38 18.88 4.14
C LYS A 171 -13.18 18.71 2.86
N LYS A 172 -12.62 19.01 1.68
CA LYS A 172 -13.28 18.79 0.39
C LYS A 172 -13.62 17.31 0.15
N VAL A 173 -12.72 16.40 0.51
CA VAL A 173 -12.99 14.97 0.43
C VAL A 173 -14.06 14.55 1.44
N ALA A 174 -14.06 15.11 2.64
CA ALA A 174 -15.10 14.86 3.64
C ALA A 174 -16.49 15.30 3.16
N GLU A 175 -16.58 16.40 2.42
CA GLU A 175 -17.83 16.87 1.79
C GLU A 175 -18.29 15.91 0.69
N ALA A 176 -17.39 15.48 -0.19
CA ALA A 176 -17.70 14.49 -1.24
C ALA A 176 -18.17 13.15 -0.61
N TYR A 177 -17.47 12.67 0.40
CA TYR A 177 -17.87 11.46 1.16
C TYR A 177 -19.28 11.60 1.74
N ARG A 178 -19.58 12.76 2.34
CA ARG A 178 -20.92 13.05 2.88
C ARG A 178 -22.00 12.99 1.80
N GLY A 179 -21.70 13.53 0.62
CA GLY A 179 -22.58 13.45 -0.55
C GLY A 179 -22.88 12.00 -0.96
N ILE A 180 -21.83 11.19 -1.12
CA ILE A 180 -21.94 9.75 -1.43
C ILE A 180 -22.78 9.02 -0.36
N ARG A 181 -22.46 9.23 0.90
CA ARG A 181 -23.17 8.59 2.02
C ARG A 181 -24.66 8.99 2.06
N ASN A 182 -24.98 10.25 1.79
CA ASN A 182 -26.35 10.73 1.77
C ASN A 182 -27.14 10.11 0.60
N ALA A 183 -26.55 9.99 -0.59
CA ALA A 183 -27.19 9.33 -1.73
C ALA A 183 -27.50 7.85 -1.43
N LEU A 184 -26.53 7.12 -0.87
CA LEU A 184 -26.73 5.74 -0.45
C LEU A 184 -27.80 5.62 0.64
N ARG A 185 -27.81 6.53 1.63
CA ARG A 185 -28.82 6.55 2.68
C ARG A 185 -30.22 6.83 2.12
N TYR A 186 -30.35 7.73 1.16
CA TYR A 186 -31.60 8.00 0.47
C TYR A 186 -32.13 6.74 -0.22
N GLN A 187 -31.29 6.06 -1.00
CA GLN A 187 -31.68 4.80 -1.65
C GLN A 187 -32.10 3.74 -0.64
N LEU A 188 -31.28 3.48 0.38
CA LEU A 188 -31.57 2.49 1.42
C LEU A 188 -32.87 2.80 2.17
N SER A 189 -33.19 4.07 2.41
CA SER A 189 -34.43 4.45 3.09
C SER A 189 -35.70 4.19 2.27
N ASN A 190 -35.57 3.97 0.97
CA ASN A 190 -36.66 3.60 0.08
C ASN A 190 -36.73 2.09 -0.21
N LEU A 191 -35.85 1.29 0.38
CA LEU A 191 -35.75 -0.16 0.16
C LEU A 191 -36.08 -1.03 1.39
N TYR A 192 -36.52 -0.42 2.48
CA TYR A 192 -36.72 -1.15 3.76
C TYR A 192 -37.79 -2.24 3.67
N ASP A 193 -38.78 -2.12 2.78
CA ASP A 193 -39.86 -3.06 2.53
C ASP A 193 -39.74 -3.75 1.15
N PHE A 194 -38.61 -3.57 0.45
CA PHE A 194 -38.38 -4.15 -0.87
C PHE A 194 -37.89 -5.60 -0.76
N ASP A 195 -38.66 -6.50 -1.37
CA ASP A 195 -38.29 -7.90 -1.56
C ASP A 195 -38.03 -8.13 -3.06
N PRO A 196 -36.77 -8.43 -3.47
CA PRO A 196 -36.44 -8.65 -4.88
C PRO A 196 -37.25 -9.78 -5.54
N ALA A 197 -37.66 -10.79 -4.78
CA ALA A 197 -38.46 -11.90 -5.31
C ALA A 197 -39.91 -11.52 -5.64
N GLN A 198 -40.41 -10.45 -5.04
CA GLN A 198 -41.80 -10.02 -5.19
C GLN A 198 -41.94 -8.68 -5.93
N HIS A 199 -40.96 -7.81 -5.80
CA HIS A 199 -41.05 -6.43 -6.22
C HIS A 199 -40.07 -6.06 -7.36
N ALA A 200 -39.27 -7.02 -7.85
CA ALA A 200 -38.41 -6.77 -9.00
C ALA A 200 -39.28 -6.51 -10.25
N VAL A 201 -38.92 -5.46 -10.96
CA VAL A 201 -39.57 -5.06 -12.22
C VAL A 201 -38.79 -5.63 -13.38
N ALA A 202 -39.50 -6.15 -14.40
CA ALA A 202 -38.86 -6.62 -15.62
C ALA A 202 -38.25 -5.47 -16.44
N ASP A 203 -37.20 -5.74 -17.19
CA ASP A 203 -36.46 -4.72 -17.97
C ASP A 203 -37.36 -3.96 -18.94
N GLU A 204 -38.41 -4.64 -19.49
CA GLU A 204 -39.38 -4.07 -20.41
C GLU A 204 -40.32 -3.05 -19.76
N GLU A 205 -40.48 -3.16 -18.45
CA GLU A 205 -41.38 -2.29 -17.66
C GLU A 205 -40.65 -1.06 -17.11
N LEU A 206 -39.29 -1.05 -17.19
CA LEU A 206 -38.49 0.10 -16.76
C LEU A 206 -38.80 1.34 -17.56
N THR A 207 -38.91 2.49 -16.89
CA THR A 207 -39.06 3.79 -17.55
C THR A 207 -37.82 4.18 -18.36
N GLY A 208 -37.91 5.17 -19.21
CA GLY A 208 -36.74 5.69 -19.91
C GLY A 208 -35.66 6.24 -19.00
N LEU A 209 -36.06 6.80 -17.83
CA LEU A 209 -35.14 7.33 -16.84
C LEU A 209 -34.43 6.19 -16.09
N ASP A 210 -35.14 5.12 -15.74
CA ASP A 210 -34.53 3.95 -15.08
C ASP A 210 -33.50 3.28 -15.98
N ARG A 211 -33.82 3.07 -17.25
CA ARG A 211 -32.89 2.52 -18.23
C ARG A 211 -31.66 3.41 -18.42
N TRP A 212 -31.85 4.73 -18.43
CA TRP A 212 -30.73 5.68 -18.55
C TRP A 212 -29.78 5.61 -17.38
N ILE A 213 -30.30 5.58 -16.13
CA ILE A 213 -29.41 5.53 -14.95
C ILE A 213 -28.70 4.18 -14.82
N LEU A 214 -29.36 3.07 -15.20
CA LEU A 214 -28.73 1.75 -15.20
C LEU A 214 -27.60 1.66 -16.24
N ASP A 215 -27.80 2.23 -17.45
CA ASP A 215 -26.75 2.31 -18.45
C ASP A 215 -25.60 3.23 -18.02
N ALA A 216 -25.89 4.35 -17.38
CA ALA A 216 -24.88 5.24 -16.81
C ALA A 216 -24.08 4.54 -15.69
N PHE A 217 -24.74 3.74 -14.85
CA PHE A 217 -24.09 2.94 -13.82
C PHE A 217 -23.21 1.82 -14.41
N ALA A 218 -23.67 1.13 -15.45
CA ALA A 218 -22.90 0.10 -16.13
C ALA A 218 -21.60 0.67 -16.74
N ARG A 219 -21.68 1.87 -17.32
CA ARG A 219 -20.48 2.59 -17.78
C ARG A 219 -19.56 2.97 -16.62
N LEU A 220 -20.12 3.48 -15.53
CA LEU A 220 -19.34 3.79 -14.31
C LEU A 220 -18.61 2.55 -13.79
N ASP A 221 -19.30 1.41 -13.67
CA ASP A 221 -18.67 0.15 -13.20
C ASP A 221 -17.49 -0.26 -14.07
N THR A 222 -17.66 -0.17 -15.40
CA THR A 222 -16.58 -0.46 -16.36
C THR A 222 -15.39 0.49 -16.19
N ASP A 223 -15.64 1.80 -16.12
CA ASP A 223 -14.59 2.81 -15.97
C ASP A 223 -13.85 2.67 -14.64
N VAL A 224 -14.59 2.42 -13.56
CA VAL A 224 -14.00 2.23 -12.21
C VAL A 224 -13.12 0.99 -12.15
N ARG A 225 -13.58 -0.14 -12.70
CA ARG A 225 -12.76 -1.37 -12.76
C ARG A 225 -11.49 -1.14 -13.57
N ALA A 226 -11.59 -0.54 -14.74
CA ALA A 226 -10.42 -0.21 -15.56
C ALA A 226 -9.43 0.72 -14.82
N ALA A 227 -9.93 1.70 -14.08
CA ALA A 227 -9.10 2.59 -13.27
C ALA A 227 -8.41 1.86 -12.11
N PHE A 228 -9.08 0.89 -11.46
CA PHE A 228 -8.47 0.04 -10.44
C PHE A 228 -7.39 -0.87 -11.02
N ASP A 229 -7.66 -1.51 -12.16
CA ASP A 229 -6.69 -2.37 -12.85
C ASP A 229 -5.43 -1.60 -13.28
N ALA A 230 -5.60 -0.32 -13.66
CA ALA A 230 -4.50 0.59 -13.99
C ALA A 230 -3.86 1.27 -12.77
N CYS A 231 -4.33 0.99 -11.55
CA CYS A 231 -3.93 1.70 -10.32
C CYS A 231 -4.18 3.22 -10.36
N GLU A 232 -5.17 3.66 -11.13
CA GLU A 232 -5.58 5.07 -11.25
C GLU A 232 -6.74 5.41 -10.28
N PHE A 233 -6.50 5.20 -8.98
CA PHE A 233 -7.54 5.34 -7.94
C PHE A 233 -8.18 6.73 -7.91
N HIS A 234 -7.41 7.78 -8.21
CA HIS A 234 -7.92 9.16 -8.30
C HIS A 234 -8.94 9.33 -9.43
N ALA A 235 -8.78 8.63 -10.56
CA ALA A 235 -9.75 8.63 -11.64
C ALA A 235 -11.05 7.92 -11.22
N ALA A 236 -10.94 6.76 -10.56
CA ALA A 236 -12.10 6.06 -9.98
C ALA A 236 -12.86 6.96 -8.99
N TYR A 237 -12.15 7.63 -8.06
CA TYR A 237 -12.74 8.59 -7.13
C TYR A 237 -13.51 9.72 -7.85
N GLN A 238 -12.91 10.31 -8.87
CA GLN A 238 -13.55 11.40 -9.63
C GLN A 238 -14.83 10.93 -10.35
N ARG A 239 -14.77 9.76 -10.99
CA ARG A 239 -15.92 9.18 -11.70
C ARG A 239 -17.08 8.85 -10.75
N ILE A 240 -16.78 8.22 -9.61
CA ILE A 240 -17.80 7.92 -8.58
C ILE A 240 -18.43 9.21 -8.04
N THR A 241 -17.59 10.20 -7.70
CA THR A 241 -18.08 11.46 -7.14
C THR A 241 -18.96 12.21 -8.14
N GLN A 242 -18.56 12.25 -9.41
CA GLN A 242 -19.34 12.85 -10.48
C GLN A 242 -20.68 12.12 -10.66
N PHE A 243 -20.67 10.81 -10.81
CA PHE A 243 -21.89 10.01 -10.97
C PHE A 243 -22.88 10.26 -9.83
N VAL A 244 -22.40 10.21 -8.58
CA VAL A 244 -23.27 10.41 -7.41
C VAL A 244 -23.85 11.83 -7.37
N SER A 245 -23.07 12.85 -7.70
CA SER A 245 -23.51 14.24 -7.59
C SER A 245 -24.38 14.69 -8.77
N VAL A 246 -24.10 14.21 -9.97
CA VAL A 246 -24.77 14.68 -11.21
C VAL A 246 -25.84 13.69 -11.62
N GLU A 247 -25.45 12.48 -12.05
CA GLU A 247 -26.38 11.53 -12.65
C GLU A 247 -27.39 11.02 -11.61
N LEU A 248 -26.91 10.65 -10.44
CA LEU A 248 -27.76 10.05 -9.41
C LEU A 248 -28.55 11.10 -8.63
N SER A 249 -27.88 12.04 -7.96
CA SER A 249 -28.55 12.96 -7.03
C SER A 249 -29.25 14.14 -7.70
N ALA A 250 -28.71 14.68 -8.81
CA ALA A 250 -29.30 15.84 -9.46
C ALA A 250 -30.34 15.49 -10.53
N VAL A 251 -30.29 14.27 -11.09
CA VAL A 251 -31.20 13.88 -12.21
C VAL A 251 -32.14 12.76 -11.81
N TYR A 252 -31.64 11.67 -11.20
CA TYR A 252 -32.44 10.48 -10.93
C TYR A 252 -33.21 10.54 -9.62
N HIS A 253 -32.62 11.00 -8.49
CA HIS A 253 -33.30 11.18 -7.20
C HIS A 253 -34.21 12.41 -7.17
#